data_dd6670c4ff8f879e4248088cbf1b8c2d
#
_entry.id   dd6670c4ff8f879e4248088cbf1b8c2d
#
_cell.length_a   1.000
_cell.length_b   1.000
_cell.length_c   1.000
_cell.angle_alpha   90.00
_cell.angle_beta   90.00
_cell.angle_gamma   90.00
#
_symmetry.space_group_name_H-M   'P 1'
#
loop_
_entity.id
_entity.type
_entity.pdbx_description
1 polymer ?
#
loop_
_entity_poly.entity_id
_entity_poly.type
_entity_poly.pdbx_seq_one_letter_code
_entity_poly.pdbx_strand_id
1 'polypeptide(L)'
;MFKNVGIYVRQKSNHGVDLSAMDSMISFLANQNINLKTDKSSDYQNDLIESINHEDLIKIVDLIIVFGGDGTLLNASRKYLDSEIPILGINMGNLGFLTDIKVENFEKSLSSIINGNYVIEERNLVSAEFNNNHIYGLNEVVIHSGSYAQLMRYRLTVNEKIVYEQRSDGSVSYTHLTLPTTVFV
;
A
#
# COMPACT_ATOMS: atom_id res chain seq x y z
N MET A 1 0.55 -11.60 -18.55
CA MET A 1 1.90 -12.03 -18.10
C MET A 1 2.72 -10.77 -17.90
N PHE A 2 3.15 -10.51 -16.68
CA PHE A 2 3.90 -9.29 -16.31
C PHE A 2 5.29 -9.29 -16.96
N LYS A 3 5.67 -8.17 -17.58
CA LYS A 3 6.97 -8.00 -18.27
C LYS A 3 7.79 -6.85 -17.67
N ASN A 4 7.12 -5.81 -17.22
CA ASN A 4 7.75 -4.62 -16.66
C ASN A 4 7.26 -4.44 -15.22
N VAL A 5 8.12 -4.66 -14.26
CA VAL A 5 7.76 -4.64 -12.84
C VAL A 5 8.39 -3.43 -12.17
N GLY A 6 7.55 -2.61 -11.56
CA GLY A 6 7.97 -1.51 -10.70
C GLY A 6 8.33 -2.00 -9.31
N ILE A 7 9.48 -1.61 -8.80
CA ILE A 7 9.92 -1.91 -7.44
C ILE A 7 9.69 -0.70 -6.55
N TYR A 8 8.95 -0.90 -5.46
CA TYR A 8 8.69 0.13 -4.47
C TYR A 8 9.22 -0.27 -3.10
N VAL A 9 10.07 0.58 -2.54
CA VAL A 9 10.64 0.44 -1.19
C VAL A 9 10.43 1.76 -0.46
N ARG A 10 10.07 1.74 0.82
CA ARG A 10 9.89 2.96 1.61
C ARG A 10 11.21 3.50 2.11
N GLN A 11 11.48 4.78 1.84
CA GLN A 11 12.72 5.51 2.11
C GLN A 11 13.18 5.61 3.58
N LYS A 12 12.40 5.31 4.58
CA LYS A 12 12.74 5.66 5.98
C LYS A 12 12.65 4.55 7.00
N SER A 13 12.76 3.30 6.61
CA SER A 13 12.85 2.23 7.59
C SER A 13 14.18 1.48 7.50
N ASN A 14 15.27 2.13 7.96
CA ASN A 14 16.55 1.44 8.23
C ASN A 14 16.45 0.39 9.36
N HIS A 15 15.25 0.11 9.85
CA HIS A 15 15.00 -0.86 10.88
C HIS A 15 14.20 -2.03 10.30
N GLY A 16 14.90 -3.09 9.94
CA GLY A 16 14.31 -4.42 9.74
C GLY A 16 14.06 -4.89 8.30
N VAL A 17 14.49 -4.16 7.26
CA VAL A 17 14.46 -4.71 5.88
C VAL A 17 15.73 -5.51 5.65
N ASP A 18 15.60 -6.81 5.42
CA ASP A 18 16.72 -7.65 4.99
C ASP A 18 17.06 -7.35 3.52
N LEU A 19 18.07 -6.50 3.31
CA LEU A 19 18.51 -6.12 1.97
C LEU A 19 19.01 -7.33 1.17
N SER A 20 19.57 -8.34 1.81
CA SER A 20 20.09 -9.54 1.13
C SER A 20 18.94 -10.38 0.56
N ALA A 21 17.86 -10.50 1.29
CA ALA A 21 16.62 -11.14 0.81
C ALA A 21 16.02 -10.37 -0.36
N MET A 22 16.01 -9.03 -0.30
CA MET A 22 15.52 -8.19 -1.38
C MET A 22 16.37 -8.33 -2.65
N ASP A 23 17.71 -8.32 -2.53
CA ASP A 23 18.61 -8.52 -3.66
C ASP A 23 18.42 -9.90 -4.30
N SER A 24 18.15 -10.93 -3.49
CA SER A 24 17.84 -12.28 -3.98
C SER A 24 16.56 -12.32 -4.80
N MET A 25 15.48 -11.62 -4.34
CA MET A 25 14.22 -11.53 -5.06
C MET A 25 14.36 -10.76 -6.37
N ILE A 26 15.13 -9.68 -6.38
CA ILE A 26 15.42 -8.88 -7.57
C ILE A 26 16.19 -9.71 -8.60
N SER A 27 17.21 -10.42 -8.15
CA SER A 27 17.99 -11.33 -9.00
C SER A 27 17.10 -12.45 -9.57
N PHE A 28 16.21 -13.00 -8.75
CA PHE A 28 15.25 -14.00 -9.20
C PHE A 28 14.33 -13.46 -10.31
N LEU A 29 13.74 -12.27 -10.12
CA LEU A 29 12.85 -11.64 -11.10
C LEU A 29 13.60 -11.31 -12.41
N ALA A 30 14.80 -10.77 -12.33
CA ALA A 30 15.63 -10.46 -13.48
C ALA A 30 15.95 -11.74 -14.31
N ASN A 31 16.21 -12.85 -13.66
CA ASN A 31 16.46 -14.16 -14.29
C ASN A 31 15.22 -14.72 -15.01
N GLN A 32 14.02 -14.21 -14.71
CA GLN A 32 12.76 -14.55 -15.42
C GLN A 32 12.50 -13.66 -16.64
N ASN A 33 13.48 -12.90 -17.11
CA ASN A 33 13.36 -11.92 -18.20
C ASN A 33 12.31 -10.82 -17.92
N ILE A 34 12.20 -10.40 -16.68
CA ILE A 34 11.35 -9.28 -16.25
C ILE A 34 12.21 -8.01 -16.21
N ASN A 35 11.73 -6.96 -16.86
CA ASN A 35 12.36 -5.65 -16.79
C ASN A 35 12.00 -4.99 -15.47
N LEU A 36 12.99 -4.73 -14.63
CA LEU A 36 12.77 -4.11 -13.31
C LEU A 36 13.01 -2.61 -13.40
N LYS A 37 12.10 -1.86 -12.84
CA LYS A 37 12.14 -0.39 -12.83
C LYS A 37 11.83 0.15 -11.43
N THR A 38 12.37 1.31 -11.11
CA THR A 38 12.03 2.03 -9.87
C THR A 38 11.90 3.52 -10.16
N ASP A 39 11.20 4.21 -9.27
CA ASP A 39 11.12 5.67 -9.29
C ASP A 39 12.47 6.28 -8.89
N LYS A 40 12.91 7.33 -9.59
CA LYS A 40 14.14 8.07 -9.28
C LYS A 40 14.20 8.61 -7.84
N SER A 41 13.05 8.79 -7.20
CA SER A 41 12.98 9.19 -5.80
C SER A 41 13.23 8.03 -4.82
N SER A 42 13.43 6.80 -5.29
CA SER A 42 13.76 5.66 -4.45
C SER A 42 15.20 5.74 -3.94
N ASP A 43 15.39 5.52 -2.65
CA ASP A 43 16.73 5.44 -2.05
C ASP A 43 17.39 4.06 -2.27
N TYR A 44 16.62 3.08 -2.71
CA TYR A 44 17.14 1.76 -3.01
C TYR A 44 17.67 1.72 -4.45
N GLN A 45 18.94 1.34 -4.57
CA GLN A 45 19.62 1.19 -5.86
C GLN A 45 20.15 -0.23 -6.02
N ASN A 46 19.99 -0.77 -7.23
CA ASN A 46 20.49 -2.08 -7.60
C ASN A 46 20.75 -2.07 -9.12
N ASP A 47 21.84 -2.64 -9.56
CA ASP A 47 22.28 -2.60 -10.98
C ASP A 47 21.30 -3.30 -11.94
N LEU A 48 20.43 -4.17 -11.42
CA LEU A 48 19.39 -4.86 -12.18
C LEU A 48 18.10 -4.04 -12.35
N ILE A 49 18.01 -2.85 -11.73
CA ILE A 49 16.80 -2.02 -11.71
C ILE A 49 17.08 -0.69 -12.42
N GLU A 50 16.32 -0.42 -13.46
CA GLU A 50 16.38 0.88 -14.15
C GLU A 50 15.60 1.94 -13.36
N SER A 51 16.24 3.07 -13.08
CA SER A 51 15.65 4.21 -12.36
C SER A 51 15.07 5.22 -13.35
N ILE A 52 13.75 5.45 -13.31
CA ILE A 52 13.02 6.33 -14.22
C ILE A 52 12.11 7.31 -13.46
N ASN A 53 11.61 8.35 -14.14
CA ASN A 53 10.67 9.28 -13.52
C ASN A 53 9.32 8.60 -13.22
N HIS A 54 8.62 9.09 -12.21
CA HIS A 54 7.31 8.54 -11.80
C HIS A 54 6.29 8.49 -12.96
N GLU A 55 6.17 9.58 -13.71
CA GLU A 55 5.24 9.71 -14.84
C GLU A 55 5.50 8.69 -15.96
N ASP A 56 6.76 8.33 -16.17
CA ASP A 56 7.15 7.32 -17.16
C ASP A 56 6.97 5.91 -16.60
N LEU A 57 7.26 5.72 -15.29
CA LEU A 57 7.11 4.46 -14.61
C LEU A 57 5.66 3.95 -14.69
N ILE A 58 4.69 4.78 -14.34
CA ILE A 58 3.26 4.41 -14.35
C ILE A 58 2.69 4.11 -15.74
N LYS A 59 3.37 4.52 -16.83
CA LYS A 59 2.97 4.21 -18.21
C LYS A 59 3.54 2.89 -18.72
N ILE A 60 4.61 2.40 -18.13
CA ILE A 60 5.39 1.28 -18.65
C ILE A 60 5.18 0.01 -17.84
N VAL A 61 5.07 0.12 -16.50
CA VAL A 61 5.00 -1.04 -15.63
C VAL A 61 3.58 -1.63 -15.60
N ASP A 62 3.52 -2.93 -15.53
CA ASP A 62 2.30 -3.73 -15.51
C ASP A 62 2.02 -4.39 -14.13
N LEU A 63 2.96 -4.25 -13.20
CA LEU A 63 2.84 -4.66 -11.79
C LEU A 63 3.75 -3.80 -10.93
N ILE A 64 3.32 -3.40 -9.73
CA ILE A 64 4.18 -2.83 -8.69
C ILE A 64 4.40 -3.88 -7.61
N ILE A 65 5.65 -4.21 -7.32
CA ILE A 65 6.04 -5.03 -6.16
C ILE A 65 6.52 -4.11 -5.04
N VAL A 66 5.88 -4.23 -3.90
CA VAL A 66 6.18 -3.45 -2.69
C VAL A 66 6.93 -4.32 -1.70
N PHE A 67 8.15 -3.93 -1.37
CA PHE A 67 8.96 -4.57 -0.33
C PHE A 67 8.79 -3.84 1.00
N GLY A 68 8.14 -4.47 1.96
CA GLY A 68 7.89 -3.89 3.28
C GLY A 68 6.67 -4.48 3.97
N GLY A 69 6.22 -3.83 5.03
CA GLY A 69 4.96 -4.19 5.73
C GLY A 69 3.76 -3.37 5.23
N ASP A 70 2.64 -3.50 5.95
CA ASP A 70 1.37 -2.83 5.63
C ASP A 70 1.51 -1.32 5.43
N GLY A 71 2.29 -0.63 6.27
CA GLY A 71 2.51 0.81 6.12
C GLY A 71 3.22 1.19 4.81
N THR A 72 4.08 0.31 4.26
CA THR A 72 4.72 0.52 2.96
C THR A 72 3.73 0.31 1.83
N LEU A 73 2.87 -0.71 1.94
CA LEU A 73 1.79 -0.97 0.99
C LEU A 73 0.80 0.19 0.95
N LEU A 74 0.38 0.72 2.11
CA LEU A 74 -0.50 1.90 2.20
C LEU A 74 0.11 3.15 1.54
N ASN A 75 1.42 3.34 1.63
CA ASN A 75 2.09 4.44 0.93
C ASN A 75 2.15 4.21 -0.59
N ALA A 76 2.43 2.99 -1.01
CA ALA A 76 2.42 2.62 -2.42
C ALA A 76 1.02 2.82 -3.03
N SER A 77 -0.04 2.35 -2.36
CA SER A 77 -1.41 2.50 -2.84
C SER A 77 -1.81 3.96 -3.06
N ARG A 78 -1.34 4.90 -2.20
CA ARG A 78 -1.56 6.34 -2.40
C ARG A 78 -0.71 6.91 -3.53
N LYS A 79 0.54 6.46 -3.67
CA LYS A 79 1.45 6.96 -4.71
C LYS A 79 1.01 6.55 -6.11
N TYR A 80 0.41 5.38 -6.24
CA TYR A 80 -0.04 4.80 -7.52
C TYR A 80 -1.56 4.83 -7.70
N LEU A 81 -2.25 5.67 -6.92
CA LEU A 81 -3.72 5.76 -6.88
C LEU A 81 -4.36 5.98 -8.25
N ASP A 82 -3.77 6.89 -9.04
CA ASP A 82 -4.29 7.27 -10.37
C ASP A 82 -3.88 6.30 -11.48
N SER A 83 -3.19 5.22 -11.14
CA SER A 83 -2.80 4.17 -12.06
C SER A 83 -3.63 2.91 -11.79
N GLU A 84 -4.08 2.24 -12.83
CA GLU A 84 -4.77 0.95 -12.71
C GLU A 84 -3.80 -0.24 -12.56
N ILE A 85 -2.56 0.03 -12.12
CA ILE A 85 -1.51 -0.97 -12.00
C ILE A 85 -1.74 -1.79 -10.72
N PRO A 86 -1.82 -3.12 -10.81
CA PRO A 86 -1.92 -3.97 -9.63
C PRO A 86 -0.68 -3.85 -8.73
N ILE A 87 -0.91 -3.94 -7.43
CA ILE A 87 0.13 -3.83 -6.40
C ILE A 87 0.22 -5.15 -5.64
N LEU A 88 1.44 -5.69 -5.54
CA LEU A 88 1.75 -6.91 -4.78
C LEU A 88 2.62 -6.57 -3.59
N GLY A 89 2.19 -6.93 -2.38
CA GLY A 89 2.95 -6.72 -1.16
C GLY A 89 3.80 -7.93 -0.78
N ILE A 90 5.11 -7.74 -0.63
CA ILE A 90 6.02 -8.74 -0.04
C ILE A 90 6.42 -8.28 1.34
N ASN A 91 6.04 -9.05 2.36
CA ASN A 91 6.34 -8.74 3.75
C ASN A 91 7.80 -9.03 4.07
N MET A 92 8.53 -7.98 4.43
CA MET A 92 9.96 -8.05 4.79
C MET A 92 10.21 -8.14 6.30
N GLY A 93 9.19 -8.34 7.10
CA GLY A 93 9.28 -8.36 8.56
C GLY A 93 8.14 -9.10 9.23
N ASN A 94 7.57 -8.52 10.28
CA ASN A 94 6.42 -9.11 10.96
C ASN A 94 5.20 -9.16 10.04
N LEU A 95 4.48 -10.27 10.08
CA LEU A 95 3.28 -10.50 9.27
C LEU A 95 2.26 -9.38 9.51
N GLY A 96 1.85 -8.72 8.42
CA GLY A 96 0.77 -7.76 8.40
C GLY A 96 -0.54 -8.38 7.91
N PHE A 97 -1.56 -7.53 7.72
CA PHE A 97 -2.87 -7.92 7.21
C PHE A 97 -3.05 -7.61 5.72
N LEU A 98 -2.17 -6.78 5.15
CA LEU A 98 -2.31 -6.27 3.79
C LEU A 98 -1.28 -6.86 2.81
N THR A 99 -0.17 -7.38 3.32
CA THR A 99 0.89 -7.94 2.49
C THR A 99 0.65 -9.41 2.21
N ASP A 100 0.79 -9.82 0.93
CA ASP A 100 0.32 -11.11 0.42
C ASP A 100 1.34 -12.24 0.57
N ILE A 101 2.63 -11.91 0.45
CA ILE A 101 3.72 -12.89 0.36
C ILE A 101 4.69 -12.71 1.52
N LYS A 102 5.08 -13.82 2.15
CA LYS A 102 6.19 -13.86 3.10
C LYS A 102 7.51 -14.09 2.36
N VAL A 103 8.58 -13.48 2.87
CA VAL A 103 9.95 -13.63 2.32
C VAL A 103 10.33 -15.09 2.10
N GLU A 104 10.01 -15.97 3.04
CA GLU A 104 10.41 -17.38 2.97
C GLU A 104 9.80 -18.15 1.79
N ASN A 105 8.71 -17.63 1.23
CA ASN A 105 7.95 -18.29 0.15
C ASN A 105 8.02 -17.55 -1.19
N PHE A 106 8.90 -16.54 -1.31
CA PHE A 106 8.86 -15.61 -2.44
C PHE A 106 9.02 -16.28 -3.80
N GLU A 107 10.00 -17.21 -3.95
CA GLU A 107 10.27 -17.84 -5.24
C GLU A 107 9.06 -18.62 -5.77
N LYS A 108 8.43 -19.41 -4.91
CA LYS A 108 7.25 -20.18 -5.29
C LYS A 108 6.08 -19.26 -5.66
N SER A 109 5.85 -18.22 -4.87
CA SER A 109 4.74 -17.29 -5.07
C SER A 109 4.95 -16.43 -6.32
N LEU A 110 6.14 -15.85 -6.50
CA LEU A 110 6.47 -15.07 -7.70
C LEU A 110 6.46 -15.91 -8.96
N SER A 111 6.99 -17.17 -8.92
CA SER A 111 6.88 -18.08 -10.06
C SER A 111 5.42 -18.35 -10.44
N SER A 112 4.54 -18.55 -9.46
CA SER A 112 3.11 -18.74 -9.72
C SER A 112 2.49 -17.51 -10.40
N ILE A 113 2.76 -16.32 -9.89
CA ILE A 113 2.24 -15.05 -10.42
C ILE A 113 2.76 -14.79 -11.84
N ILE A 114 4.06 -14.97 -12.09
CA ILE A 114 4.67 -14.80 -13.42
C ILE A 114 4.04 -15.76 -14.43
N ASN A 115 3.68 -16.98 -14.02
CA ASN A 115 3.02 -17.97 -14.86
C ASN A 115 1.51 -17.74 -15.03
N GLY A 116 0.97 -16.63 -14.52
CA GLY A 116 -0.43 -16.24 -14.67
C GLY A 116 -1.38 -16.83 -13.64
N ASN A 117 -0.87 -17.50 -12.60
CA ASN A 117 -1.66 -18.07 -11.51
C ASN A 117 -1.81 -17.07 -10.36
N TYR A 118 -2.69 -16.10 -10.52
CA TYR A 118 -3.01 -15.09 -9.51
C TYR A 118 -4.46 -14.64 -9.63
N VAL A 119 -4.96 -14.00 -8.59
CA VAL A 119 -6.26 -13.32 -8.57
C VAL A 119 -6.01 -11.86 -8.21
N ILE A 120 -6.68 -10.95 -8.93
CA ILE A 120 -6.67 -9.53 -8.59
C ILE A 120 -7.87 -9.26 -7.68
N GLU A 121 -7.62 -8.67 -6.52
CA GLU A 121 -8.64 -8.16 -5.61
C GLU A 121 -8.77 -6.66 -5.80
N GLU A 122 -9.96 -6.20 -6.15
CA GLU A 122 -10.28 -4.77 -6.20
C GLU A 122 -10.66 -4.27 -4.81
N ARG A 123 -10.06 -3.17 -4.37
CA ARG A 123 -10.33 -2.57 -3.07
C ARG A 123 -10.87 -1.16 -3.21
N ASN A 124 -11.96 -0.88 -2.51
CA ASN A 124 -12.49 0.47 -2.42
C ASN A 124 -11.59 1.35 -1.54
N LEU A 125 -11.52 2.63 -1.91
CA LEU A 125 -10.85 3.65 -1.12
C LEU A 125 -11.89 4.55 -0.46
N VAL A 126 -11.59 5.06 0.74
CA VAL A 126 -12.33 6.16 1.32
C VAL A 126 -11.69 7.48 0.87
N SER A 127 -12.52 8.37 0.34
CA SER A 127 -12.11 9.73 -0.02
C SER A 127 -12.61 10.70 1.05
N ALA A 128 -11.75 11.64 1.45
CA ALA A 128 -12.14 12.76 2.29
C ALA A 128 -11.65 14.08 1.68
N GLU A 129 -12.48 15.11 1.80
CA GLU A 129 -12.16 16.47 1.38
C GLU A 129 -11.95 17.34 2.62
N PHE A 130 -10.84 18.06 2.66
CA PHE A 130 -10.55 19.02 3.71
C PHE A 130 -9.82 20.23 3.12
N ASN A 131 -10.37 21.42 3.31
CA ASN A 131 -9.82 22.68 2.79
C ASN A 131 -9.48 22.62 1.29
N ASN A 132 -10.38 22.10 0.48
CA ASN A 132 -10.25 21.88 -0.97
C ASN A 132 -9.12 20.90 -1.35
N ASN A 133 -8.61 20.13 -0.40
CA ASN A 133 -7.68 19.04 -0.68
C ASN A 133 -8.39 17.70 -0.53
N HIS A 134 -8.19 16.81 -1.52
CA HIS A 134 -8.65 15.44 -1.45
C HIS A 134 -7.57 14.54 -0.87
N ILE A 135 -7.97 13.73 0.09
CA ILE A 135 -7.12 12.68 0.66
C ILE A 135 -7.80 11.33 0.51
N TYR A 136 -7.01 10.29 0.30
CA TYR A 136 -7.51 8.94 0.09
C TYR A 136 -6.89 7.98 1.10
N GLY A 137 -7.72 7.10 1.64
CA GLY A 137 -7.32 6.04 2.55
C GLY A 137 -7.72 4.67 1.98
N LEU A 138 -6.80 3.71 1.98
CA LEU A 138 -7.10 2.33 1.61
C LEU A 138 -7.93 1.64 2.72
N ASN A 139 -7.58 1.91 3.97
CA ASN A 139 -8.28 1.34 5.12
C ASN A 139 -9.24 2.35 5.76
N GLU A 140 -8.73 3.55 6.07
CA GLU A 140 -9.45 4.50 6.91
C GLU A 140 -9.01 5.94 6.67
N VAL A 141 -9.86 6.87 7.07
CA VAL A 141 -9.54 8.29 7.28
C VAL A 141 -9.79 8.62 8.74
N VAL A 142 -8.78 9.18 9.39
CA VAL A 142 -8.81 9.57 10.80
C VAL A 142 -8.79 11.07 10.94
N ILE A 143 -9.73 11.61 11.72
CA ILE A 143 -9.72 13.00 12.16
C ILE A 143 -9.40 13.00 13.67
N HIS A 144 -8.36 13.70 14.07
CA HIS A 144 -7.96 13.78 15.48
C HIS A 144 -7.52 15.19 15.87
N SER A 145 -7.50 15.45 17.19
CA SER A 145 -7.23 16.78 17.77
C SER A 145 -5.77 17.27 17.63
N GLY A 146 -4.89 16.51 16.96
CA GLY A 146 -3.48 16.87 16.78
C GLY A 146 -2.56 16.21 17.80
N SER A 147 -1.41 16.86 18.05
CA SER A 147 -0.34 16.30 18.91
C SER A 147 -0.64 16.31 20.40
N TYR A 148 -1.65 17.04 20.82
CA TYR A 148 -2.07 17.12 22.21
C TYR A 148 -3.37 16.33 22.37
N ALA A 149 -3.43 15.46 23.36
CA ALA A 149 -4.62 14.67 23.71
C ALA A 149 -5.72 15.59 24.29
N GLN A 150 -6.37 16.36 23.42
CA GLN A 150 -7.46 17.26 23.77
C GLN A 150 -8.76 16.77 23.15
N LEU A 151 -9.85 16.83 23.92
CA LEU A 151 -11.17 16.55 23.39
C LEU A 151 -11.62 17.65 22.44
N MET A 152 -11.82 17.32 21.20
CA MET A 152 -12.50 18.19 20.23
C MET A 152 -14.01 17.96 20.27
N ARG A 153 -14.80 19.02 20.01
CA ARG A 153 -16.23 18.88 19.79
C ARG A 153 -16.48 18.75 18.31
N TYR A 154 -17.19 17.72 17.89
CA TYR A 154 -17.59 17.57 16.50
C TYR A 154 -19.03 17.10 16.37
N ARG A 155 -19.60 17.40 15.22
CA ARG A 155 -20.95 16.98 14.81
C ARG A 155 -20.80 16.12 13.56
N LEU A 156 -21.34 14.90 13.60
CA LEU A 156 -21.45 14.06 12.43
C LEU A 156 -22.82 14.25 11.77
N THR A 157 -22.80 14.53 10.48
CA THR A 157 -23.99 14.57 9.63
C THR A 157 -23.85 13.56 8.51
N VAL A 158 -24.95 12.88 8.20
CA VAL A 158 -25.05 11.97 7.04
C VAL A 158 -26.28 12.40 6.24
N ASN A 159 -26.10 12.69 4.95
CA ASN A 159 -27.15 13.20 4.10
C ASN A 159 -27.91 14.37 4.75
N GLU A 160 -27.15 15.37 5.23
CA GLU A 160 -27.64 16.59 5.89
C GLU A 160 -28.35 16.37 7.25
N LYS A 161 -28.49 15.15 7.71
CA LYS A 161 -29.08 14.83 8.99
C LYS A 161 -28.00 14.64 10.05
N ILE A 162 -28.20 15.29 11.21
CA ILE A 162 -27.31 15.10 12.38
C ILE A 162 -27.49 13.67 12.89
N VAL A 163 -26.38 12.93 12.95
CA VAL A 163 -26.33 11.58 13.53
C VAL A 163 -25.99 11.68 15.01
N TYR A 164 -24.97 12.46 15.34
CA TYR A 164 -24.59 12.75 16.72
C TYR A 164 -23.70 13.98 16.85
N GLU A 165 -23.67 14.55 18.05
CA GLU A 165 -22.71 15.53 18.51
C GLU A 165 -22.01 14.99 19.75
N GLN A 166 -20.68 15.05 19.80
CA GLN A 166 -19.94 14.59 20.97
C GLN A 166 -18.59 15.28 21.11
N ARG A 167 -17.96 15.04 22.25
CA ARG A 167 -16.57 15.39 22.50
C ARG A 167 -15.75 14.11 22.52
N SER A 168 -14.70 14.07 21.69
CA SER A 168 -13.77 12.96 21.61
C SER A 168 -12.41 13.47 21.17
N ASP A 169 -11.40 12.66 21.29
CA ASP A 169 -10.05 12.90 20.77
C ASP A 169 -9.95 12.71 19.24
N GLY A 170 -10.90 11.97 18.64
CA GLY A 170 -10.93 11.75 17.20
C GLY A 170 -12.16 11.03 16.69
N SER A 171 -12.20 10.86 15.39
CA SER A 171 -13.19 10.07 14.64
C SER A 171 -12.48 9.29 13.52
N VAL A 172 -12.94 8.07 13.27
CA VAL A 172 -12.38 7.19 12.25
C VAL A 172 -13.49 6.75 11.29
N SER A 173 -13.23 6.84 10.00
CA SER A 173 -14.10 6.32 8.93
C SER A 173 -13.36 5.22 8.17
N TYR A 174 -13.98 4.05 8.00
CA TYR A 174 -13.38 2.84 7.41
C TYR A 174 -13.92 2.57 6.00
N THR A 175 -13.10 1.88 5.18
CA THR A 175 -13.50 1.39 3.84
C THR A 175 -14.24 0.06 3.89
N HIS A 176 -13.99 -0.77 4.90
CA HIS A 176 -14.54 -2.11 5.01
C HIS A 176 -15.15 -2.30 6.39
N LEU A 177 -16.43 -2.02 6.48
CA LEU A 177 -17.25 -2.43 7.60
C LEU A 177 -18.19 -3.54 7.15
N THR A 178 -17.69 -4.75 7.14
CA THR A 178 -18.50 -5.88 7.56
C THR A 178 -18.13 -6.18 9.00
N LEU A 179 -18.70 -5.46 9.93
CA LEU A 179 -18.80 -5.99 11.28
C LEU A 179 -19.60 -7.28 11.16
N PRO A 180 -19.06 -8.45 11.59
CA PRO A 180 -19.92 -9.56 11.88
C PRO A 180 -20.87 -9.03 12.97
N THR A 181 -22.14 -8.91 12.65
CA THR A 181 -23.21 -8.51 13.55
C THR A 181 -23.50 -9.66 14.52
N THR A 182 -22.51 -10.01 15.30
CA THR A 182 -22.70 -10.87 16.47
C THR A 182 -22.36 -10.01 17.68
N VAL A 183 -23.32 -9.19 18.06
CA VAL A 183 -23.32 -8.59 19.39
C VAL A 183 -23.71 -9.72 20.32
N PHE A 184 -22.75 -10.28 21.06
CA PHE A 184 -23.04 -11.01 22.27
C PHE A 184 -23.23 -9.97 23.38
N VAL A 185 -24.46 -9.89 23.88
CA VAL A 185 -24.80 -9.19 25.13
C VAL A 185 -24.47 -10.11 26.30
#